data_d9748143ad5a395736c5550908ed4573
#
_entry.id   d9748143ad5a395736c5550908ed4573
#
_cell.length_a   1.000
_cell.length_b   1.000
_cell.length_c   1.000
_cell.angle_alpha   90.00
_cell.angle_beta   90.00
_cell.angle_gamma   90.00
#
_symmetry.space_group_name_H-M   'P 1'
#
loop_
_entity.id
_entity.type
_entity.pdbx_description
1 polymer ?
#
loop_
_entity_poly.entity_id
_entity_poly.type
_entity_poly.pdbx_seq_one_letter_code
_entity_poly.pdbx_strand_id
1 'polypeptide(L)'
;MYSPIFLRTENQLNKLLKSQRKSRKDWGILFVSLWDDASKTLVETINSKLSTDEEKSKPLYIVDSFKMPHAFVIFKTTKIPHLIQFKRGGLESEDYLSKVYEELGL
;
A
#
# COMPACT_ATOMS: atom_id res chain seq x y z
N MET A 1 5.75 5.58 -11.07
CA MET A 1 5.23 4.20 -11.04
C MET A 1 5.53 3.56 -9.69
N TYR A 2 4.67 2.67 -9.22
CA TYR A 2 4.86 1.97 -7.96
C TYR A 2 5.40 0.56 -8.17
N SER A 3 6.20 0.08 -7.20
CA SER A 3 6.70 -1.29 -7.16
C SER A 3 6.05 -2.01 -5.96
N PRO A 4 5.25 -3.06 -6.19
CA PRO A 4 4.49 -3.68 -5.10
C PRO A 4 5.38 -4.55 -4.20
N ILE A 5 5.19 -4.39 -2.89
CA ILE A 5 5.87 -5.19 -1.88
C ILE A 5 4.80 -5.66 -0.88
N PHE A 6 4.60 -6.98 -0.78
CA PHE A 6 3.62 -7.55 0.13
C PHE A 6 4.23 -7.70 1.52
N LEU A 7 3.67 -7.00 2.49
CA LEU A 7 4.05 -7.17 3.89
C LEU A 7 3.33 -8.38 4.47
N ARG A 8 4.01 -9.13 5.32
CA ARG A 8 3.48 -10.38 5.90
C ARG A 8 3.28 -10.31 7.40
N THR A 9 4.01 -9.46 8.10
CA THR A 9 3.96 -9.36 9.55
C THR A 9 3.92 -7.92 10.02
N GLU A 10 3.38 -7.72 11.22
CA GLU A 10 3.33 -6.40 11.84
C GLU A 10 4.73 -5.89 12.19
N ASN A 11 5.67 -6.78 12.49
CA ASN A 11 7.06 -6.39 12.72
C ASN A 11 7.68 -5.77 11.48
N GLN A 12 7.39 -6.33 10.30
CA GLN A 12 7.85 -5.75 9.04
C GLN A 12 7.29 -4.34 8.86
N LEU A 13 6.00 -4.14 9.15
CA LEU A 13 5.37 -2.83 9.07
C LEU A 13 6.00 -1.85 10.06
N ASN A 14 6.23 -2.26 11.30
CA ASN A 14 6.82 -1.40 12.32
C ASN A 14 8.24 -0.95 11.94
N LYS A 15 9.05 -1.87 11.42
CA LYS A 15 10.40 -1.56 10.94
C LYS A 15 10.35 -0.59 9.76
N LEU A 16 9.40 -0.82 8.86
CA LEU A 16 9.19 0.04 7.70
C LEU A 16 8.83 1.46 8.11
N LEU A 17 7.88 1.62 9.03
CA LEU A 17 7.45 2.94 9.48
C LEU A 17 8.59 3.72 10.13
N LYS A 18 9.45 3.05 10.92
CA LYS A 18 10.62 3.69 11.49
C LYS A 18 11.63 4.11 10.42
N SER A 19 11.84 3.26 9.42
CA SER A 19 12.76 3.54 8.32
C SER A 19 12.24 4.70 7.46
N GLN A 20 10.95 4.71 7.11
CA GLN A 20 10.38 5.71 6.23
C GLN A 20 10.26 7.10 6.85
N ARG A 21 10.19 7.20 8.18
CA ARG A 21 10.22 8.50 8.87
C ARG A 21 11.49 9.29 8.57
N LYS A 22 12.59 8.59 8.30
CA LYS A 22 13.89 9.19 7.98
C LYS A 22 14.14 9.31 6.48
N SER A 23 13.29 8.68 5.67
CA SER A 23 13.43 8.70 4.22
C SER A 23 12.74 9.93 3.63
N ARG A 24 13.37 10.50 2.59
CA ARG A 24 12.79 11.59 1.81
C ARG A 24 12.14 11.10 0.51
N LYS A 25 11.96 9.79 0.38
CA LYS A 25 11.36 9.20 -0.81
C LYS A 25 9.84 9.12 -0.67
N ASP A 26 9.15 9.24 -1.81
CA ASP A 26 7.71 9.01 -1.87
C ASP A 26 7.44 7.51 -1.78
N TRP A 27 6.35 7.14 -1.13
CA TRP A 27 5.95 5.74 -0.97
C TRP A 27 4.45 5.66 -0.68
N GLY A 28 3.91 4.44 -0.73
CA GLY A 28 2.49 4.24 -0.45
C GLY A 28 2.23 2.96 0.32
N ILE A 29 1.08 2.92 1.00
CA ILE A 29 0.54 1.72 1.64
C ILE A 29 -0.84 1.47 1.05
N LEU A 30 -1.07 0.25 0.60
CA LEU A 30 -2.36 -0.18 0.08
C LEU A 30 -2.97 -1.21 1.04
N PHE A 31 -4.13 -0.88 1.59
CA PHE A 31 -4.87 -1.76 2.49
C PHE A 31 -5.91 -2.53 1.70
N VAL A 32 -5.85 -3.86 1.77
CA VAL A 32 -6.74 -4.75 1.03
C VAL A 32 -7.24 -5.87 1.92
N SER A 33 -8.26 -6.57 1.46
CA SER A 33 -8.66 -7.85 2.04
C SER A 33 -8.83 -8.85 0.91
N LEU A 34 -8.12 -9.97 0.98
CA LEU A 34 -8.23 -11.01 -0.04
C LEU A 34 -9.57 -11.75 0.01
N TRP A 35 -10.41 -11.43 1.00
CA TRP A 35 -11.79 -11.89 1.07
C TRP A 35 -12.77 -10.95 0.36
N ASP A 36 -12.31 -9.76 -0.04
CA ASP A 36 -13.10 -8.77 -0.75
C ASP A 36 -12.80 -8.85 -2.25
N ASP A 37 -13.83 -8.97 -3.08
CA ASP A 37 -13.68 -9.13 -4.53
C ASP A 37 -12.99 -7.93 -5.18
N ALA A 38 -13.32 -6.72 -4.77
CA ALA A 38 -12.68 -5.51 -5.29
C ALA A 38 -11.18 -5.49 -4.98
N SER A 39 -10.80 -5.88 -3.77
CA SER A 39 -9.39 -5.98 -3.38
C SER A 39 -8.66 -7.08 -4.17
N LYS A 40 -9.29 -8.23 -4.36
CA LYS A 40 -8.70 -9.33 -5.13
C LYS A 40 -8.43 -8.92 -6.58
N THR A 41 -9.39 -8.28 -7.22
CA THR A 41 -9.25 -7.80 -8.59
C THR A 41 -8.13 -6.77 -8.69
N LEU A 42 -8.04 -5.85 -7.73
CA LEU A 42 -6.98 -4.85 -7.68
C LEU A 42 -5.60 -5.50 -7.53
N VAL A 43 -5.45 -6.46 -6.62
CA VAL A 43 -4.18 -7.16 -6.40
C VAL A 43 -3.77 -7.95 -7.65
N GLU A 44 -4.70 -8.61 -8.32
CA GLU A 44 -4.43 -9.32 -9.57
C GLU A 44 -3.95 -8.35 -10.66
N THR A 45 -4.57 -7.19 -10.77
CA THR A 45 -4.19 -6.15 -11.71
C THR A 45 -2.78 -5.62 -11.39
N ILE A 46 -2.48 -5.39 -10.12
CA ILE A 46 -1.17 -4.95 -9.67
C ILE A 46 -0.10 -5.98 -10.07
N ASN A 47 -0.35 -7.26 -9.79
CA ASN A 47 0.61 -8.32 -10.09
C ASN A 47 0.88 -8.46 -11.59
N SER A 48 -0.10 -8.16 -12.44
CA SER A 48 0.08 -8.27 -13.89
C SER A 48 0.65 -7.02 -14.55
N LYS A 49 0.43 -5.84 -13.97
CA LYS A 49 0.81 -4.56 -14.61
C LYS A 49 1.98 -3.83 -13.95
N LEU A 50 2.21 -4.01 -12.66
CA LEU A 50 3.29 -3.33 -11.95
C LEU A 50 4.53 -4.22 -11.85
N SER A 51 5.69 -3.60 -12.08
CA SER A 51 6.98 -4.27 -12.01
C SER A 51 7.54 -4.22 -10.60
N THR A 52 8.36 -5.21 -10.24
CA THR A 52 9.12 -5.20 -8.99
C THR A 52 10.47 -4.51 -9.11
N ASP A 53 10.69 -3.72 -10.16
CA ASP A 53 11.92 -2.97 -10.36
C ASP A 53 12.01 -1.80 -9.37
N GLU A 54 12.81 -1.99 -8.32
CA GLU A 54 12.93 -1.05 -7.21
C GLU A 54 13.77 0.20 -7.54
N GLU A 55 14.59 0.19 -8.59
CA GLU A 55 15.50 1.28 -8.89
C GLU A 55 14.81 2.56 -9.36
N LYS A 56 13.71 2.43 -10.08
CA LYS A 56 13.02 3.57 -10.72
C LYS A 56 11.59 3.78 -10.24
N SER A 57 11.15 3.03 -9.24
CA SER A 57 9.75 3.08 -8.79
C SER A 57 9.65 3.39 -7.31
N LYS A 58 8.49 3.93 -6.95
CA LYS A 58 8.16 4.17 -5.54
C LYS A 58 7.71 2.86 -4.90
N PRO A 59 8.12 2.55 -3.67
CA PRO A 59 7.63 1.34 -3.02
C PRO A 59 6.15 1.48 -2.67
N LEU A 60 5.37 0.45 -3.01
CA LEU A 60 3.97 0.31 -2.64
C LEU A 60 3.85 -0.91 -1.72
N TYR A 61 3.64 -0.68 -0.44
CA TYR A 61 3.50 -1.75 0.53
C TYR A 61 2.05 -2.18 0.62
N ILE A 62 1.79 -3.47 0.41
CA ILE A 62 0.44 -4.03 0.40
C ILE A 62 0.20 -4.78 1.70
N VAL A 63 -0.89 -4.42 2.39
CA VAL A 63 -1.25 -4.94 3.70
C VAL A 63 -2.61 -5.63 3.60
N ASP A 64 -2.66 -6.93 3.93
CA ASP A 64 -3.88 -7.71 3.96
C ASP A 64 -4.49 -7.72 5.36
N SER A 65 -5.79 -7.46 5.46
CA SER A 65 -6.51 -7.40 6.73
C SER A 65 -6.48 -8.70 7.52
N PHE A 66 -6.44 -9.84 6.83
CA PHE A 66 -6.40 -11.15 7.47
C PHE A 66 -5.07 -11.39 8.19
N LYS A 67 -3.97 -10.99 7.57
CA LYS A 67 -2.63 -11.19 8.13
C LYS A 67 -2.20 -10.09 9.09
N MET A 68 -2.72 -8.88 8.89
CA MET A 68 -2.27 -7.70 9.61
C MET A 68 -3.45 -6.82 10.06
N PRO A 69 -4.36 -7.35 10.87
CA PRO A 69 -5.55 -6.57 11.28
C PRO A 69 -5.19 -5.33 12.10
N HIS A 70 -4.11 -5.38 12.87
CA HIS A 70 -3.68 -4.27 13.71
C HIS A 70 -3.23 -3.05 12.89
N ALA A 71 -2.67 -3.28 11.70
CA ALA A 71 -2.30 -2.20 10.80
C ALA A 71 -3.51 -1.34 10.41
N PHE A 72 -4.67 -1.95 10.22
CA PHE A 72 -5.91 -1.26 9.90
C PHE A 72 -6.36 -0.36 11.06
N VAL A 73 -6.13 -0.80 12.29
CA VAL A 73 -6.46 0.00 13.48
C VAL A 73 -5.52 1.20 13.58
N ILE A 74 -4.23 1.00 13.40
CA ILE A 74 -3.23 2.07 13.47
C ILE A 74 -3.52 3.19 12.48
N PHE A 75 -3.88 2.82 11.24
CA PHE A 75 -4.16 3.79 10.19
C PHE A 75 -5.64 4.16 10.08
N LYS A 76 -6.48 3.66 10.99
CA LYS A 76 -7.93 3.93 11.03
C LYS A 76 -8.62 3.63 9.72
N THR A 77 -8.19 2.55 9.06
CA THR A 77 -8.75 2.13 7.78
C THR A 77 -10.08 1.42 7.98
N THR A 78 -11.14 1.98 7.43
CA THR A 78 -12.51 1.44 7.56
C THR A 78 -13.09 0.98 6.23
N LYS A 79 -12.49 1.37 5.11
CA LYS A 79 -12.93 0.99 3.76
C LYS A 79 -11.76 0.42 2.98
N ILE A 80 -12.03 -0.55 2.13
CA ILE A 80 -11.02 -1.20 1.29
C ILE A 80 -11.53 -1.28 -0.16
N PRO A 81 -10.61 -1.27 -1.15
CA PRO A 81 -9.20 -0.96 -1.01
C PRO A 81 -8.94 0.50 -0.61
N HIS A 82 -7.92 0.73 0.20
CA HIS A 82 -7.57 2.05 0.70
C HIS A 82 -6.09 2.30 0.43
N LEU A 83 -5.78 3.33 -0.35
CA LEU A 83 -4.41 3.73 -0.66
C LEU A 83 -4.05 4.98 0.12
N ILE A 84 -2.96 4.92 0.88
CA ILE A 84 -2.39 6.07 1.55
C ILE A 84 -1.05 6.37 0.89
N GLN A 85 -0.90 7.57 0.36
CA GLN A 85 0.35 8.01 -0.26
C GLN A 85 1.08 8.98 0.64
N PHE A 86 2.40 8.77 0.75
CA PHE A 86 3.28 9.60 1.55
C PHE A 86 4.30 10.29 0.65
N LYS A 87 4.52 11.56 0.88
CA LYS A 87 5.51 12.34 0.16
C LYS A 87 6.49 12.95 1.15
N ARG A 88 7.78 12.62 0.97
CA ARG A 88 8.87 13.10 1.86
C ARG A 88 8.60 12.81 3.33
N GLY A 89 8.04 11.62 3.63
CA GLY A 89 7.73 11.21 4.99
C GLY A 89 6.43 11.73 5.57
N GLY A 90 5.72 12.62 4.86
CA GLY A 90 4.43 13.16 5.29
C GLY A 90 3.26 12.58 4.51
N LEU A 91 2.08 12.56 5.12
CA LEU A 91 0.86 12.12 4.45
C LEU A 91 0.51 13.08 3.31
N GLU A 92 0.35 12.55 2.10
CA GLU A 92 -0.04 13.35 0.95
C GLU A 92 -1.52 13.17 0.61
N SER A 93 -2.00 11.92 0.50
CA SER A 93 -3.38 11.67 0.10
C SER A 93 -3.87 10.31 0.56
N GLU A 94 -5.19 10.19 0.63
CA GLU A 94 -5.89 8.94 0.89
C GLU A 94 -6.94 8.75 -0.19
N ASP A 95 -6.95 7.56 -0.81
CA ASP A 95 -7.84 7.26 -1.91
C ASP A 95 -8.50 5.88 -1.73
N TYR A 96 -9.69 5.74 -2.31
CA TYR A 96 -10.51 4.53 -2.20
C TYR A 96 -11.02 4.10 -3.57
N LEU A 97 -11.27 2.80 -3.73
CA LEU A 97 -11.94 2.21 -4.91
C LEU A 97 -11.30 2.63 -6.24
N SER A 98 -12.08 3.24 -7.14
CA SER A 98 -11.62 3.60 -8.48
C SER A 98 -10.47 4.60 -8.50
N LYS A 99 -10.40 5.48 -7.50
CA LYS A 99 -9.29 6.43 -7.36
C LYS A 99 -7.95 5.71 -7.17
N VAL A 100 -7.97 4.57 -6.49
CA VAL A 100 -6.75 3.77 -6.28
C VAL A 100 -6.15 3.36 -7.63
N TYR A 101 -6.98 2.92 -8.57
CA TYR A 101 -6.51 2.55 -9.90
C TYR A 101 -5.84 3.73 -10.61
N GLU A 102 -6.45 4.92 -10.54
CA GLU A 102 -5.88 6.12 -11.14
C GLU A 102 -4.53 6.47 -10.55
N GLU A 103 -4.44 6.48 -9.21
CA GLU A 103 -3.23 6.87 -8.50
C GLU A 103 -2.08 5.87 -8.69
N LEU A 104 -2.39 4.60 -8.91
CA LEU A 104 -1.39 3.58 -9.18
C LEU A 104 -1.00 3.49 -10.67
N GLY A 105 -1.69 4.23 -11.54
CA GLY A 105 -1.43 4.20 -12.96
C GLY A 105 -1.93 2.94 -13.65
N LEU A 106 -2.99 2.35 -13.13
CA LEU A 106 -3.55 1.10 -13.66
C LEU A 106 -4.70 1.34 -14.65
#